data_8e5c357dd9bec9bc5897ee625b4b1bb0
#
_entry.id   8e5c357dd9bec9bc5897ee625b4b1bb0
#
_cell.length_a   1.000
_cell.length_b   1.000
_cell.length_c   1.000
_cell.angle_alpha   90.00
_cell.angle_beta   90.00
_cell.angle_gamma   90.00
#
_symmetry.space_group_name_H-M   'P 1'
#
loop_
_entity.id
_entity.type
_entity.pdbx_description
1 polymer ?
#
loop_
_entity_poly.entity_id
_entity_poly.type
_entity_poly.pdbx_seq_one_letter_code
_entity_poly.pdbx_strand_id
1 'polypeptide(L)'
;MSDDAKMPEAGAAPGGQPQAIQIPVDATKMQTVYCNFFRMSLSSSTEEVLLDMGVHSGIMAGPGTAEPINLTHRLVLNPFVAKRELDSLRQIMGRYEQMFGVVETDPQRRLRPGIRPPQG
;
A
#
# COMPACT_ATOMS: atom_id res chain seq x y z
N MET A 1 7.64 -7.41 -10.25
CA MET A 1 7.65 -7.68 -11.09
C MET A 1 7.60 -8.37 -11.31
N SER A 2 7.39 -8.15 -11.16
CA SER A 2 7.50 -8.64 -12.00
C SER A 2 7.38 -8.83 -12.28
N ASP A 3 7.57 -8.64 -12.21
CA ASP A 3 7.82 -8.78 -13.16
C ASP A 3 7.81 -8.70 -13.46
N ASP A 4 8.05 -8.50 -13.05
CA ASP A 4 8.38 -8.36 -14.00
C ASP A 4 8.29 -8.64 -14.38
N ALA A 5 7.72 -8.04 -13.48
CA ALA A 5 7.61 -8.77 -14.63
C ALA A 5 8.68 -8.72 -15.62
N LYS A 6 9.06 -9.72 -15.97
CA LYS A 6 10.09 -9.76 -16.93
C LYS A 6 9.61 -9.34 -18.28
N MET A 7 10.30 -8.42 -18.87
CA MET A 7 9.97 -7.98 -20.19
C MET A 7 10.36 -9.03 -21.22
N PRO A 8 9.51 -9.32 -22.18
CA PRO A 8 9.91 -10.19 -23.25
C PRO A 8 11.00 -9.54 -24.10
N GLU A 9 11.77 -10.37 -24.69
CA GLU A 9 12.88 -9.92 -25.51
C GLU A 9 12.45 -9.67 -26.93
N ALA A 10 11.39 -8.96 -27.12
CA ALA A 10 10.90 -8.70 -28.45
C ALA A 10 11.92 -7.89 -29.22
N GLY A 11 12.12 -8.24 -30.46
CA GLY A 11 12.99 -7.48 -31.30
C GLY A 11 14.46 -7.70 -31.07
N ALA A 12 14.85 -8.88 -30.63
CA ALA A 12 16.26 -9.18 -30.52
C ALA A 12 16.95 -9.01 -31.86
N ALA A 13 18.05 -8.25 -31.85
CA ALA A 13 18.79 -8.02 -33.05
C ALA A 13 19.42 -9.32 -33.52
N PRO A 14 19.50 -9.53 -34.87
CA PRO A 14 20.19 -10.69 -35.36
C PRO A 14 21.63 -10.71 -34.89
N GLY A 15 22.03 -11.82 -34.32
CA GLY A 15 23.36 -11.94 -33.80
C GLY A 15 23.62 -11.28 -32.48
N GLY A 16 22.57 -10.73 -31.82
CA GLY A 16 22.75 -10.08 -30.55
C GLY A 16 21.50 -10.13 -29.70
N GLN A 17 21.69 -10.02 -28.42
CA GLN A 17 20.58 -9.89 -27.50
C GLN A 17 20.22 -8.43 -27.36
N PRO A 18 18.94 -8.08 -27.30
CA PRO A 18 18.60 -6.71 -26.97
C PRO A 18 19.09 -6.40 -25.56
N GLN A 19 19.65 -5.25 -25.41
CA GLN A 19 20.09 -4.82 -24.09
C GLN A 19 18.88 -4.38 -23.29
N ALA A 20 18.80 -4.88 -22.06
CA ALA A 20 17.75 -4.44 -21.17
C ALA A 20 17.97 -2.95 -20.87
N ILE A 21 16.93 -2.17 -21.05
CA ILE A 21 16.97 -0.77 -20.67
C ILE A 21 16.82 -0.70 -19.16
N GLN A 22 17.83 -0.16 -18.53
CA GLN A 22 17.78 0.06 -17.09
C GLN A 22 17.36 1.50 -16.84
N ILE A 23 16.22 1.63 -16.19
CA ILE A 23 15.69 2.94 -15.86
C ILE A 23 16.22 3.29 -14.46
N PRO A 24 17.07 4.32 -14.36
CA PRO A 24 17.58 4.69 -13.05
C PRO A 24 16.46 5.25 -12.18
N VAL A 25 16.58 5.01 -10.88
CA VAL A 25 15.64 5.53 -9.89
C VAL A 25 16.35 6.60 -9.08
N ASP A 26 15.79 7.80 -9.08
CA ASP A 26 16.32 8.91 -8.31
C ASP A 26 15.47 9.10 -7.06
N ALA A 27 16.05 8.77 -5.91
CA ALA A 27 15.38 8.87 -4.63
C ALA A 27 15.85 10.08 -3.81
N THR A 28 16.56 11.02 -4.43
CA THR A 28 17.15 12.13 -3.67
C THR A 28 16.09 13.04 -3.05
N LYS A 29 14.91 13.11 -3.64
CA LYS A 29 13.82 13.94 -3.13
C LYS A 29 12.74 13.11 -2.42
N MET A 30 13.00 11.84 -2.23
CA MET A 30 12.02 10.97 -1.59
C MET A 30 11.90 11.31 -0.12
N GLN A 31 10.66 11.36 0.37
CA GLN A 31 10.35 11.57 1.77
C GLN A 31 9.76 10.32 2.36
N THR A 32 10.17 10.02 3.58
CA THR A 32 9.64 8.87 4.31
C THR A 32 8.66 9.38 5.34
N VAL A 33 7.44 8.86 5.29
CA VAL A 33 6.40 9.25 6.23
C VAL A 33 5.78 8.01 6.84
N TYR A 34 5.34 8.15 8.08
CA TYR A 34 4.60 7.11 8.77
C TYR A 34 3.12 7.33 8.55
N CYS A 35 2.39 6.27 8.24
CA CYS A 35 0.94 6.32 8.11
C CYS A 35 0.35 5.10 8.79
N ASN A 36 -0.74 5.31 9.51
CA ASN A 36 -1.50 4.20 10.08
C ASN A 36 -2.98 4.25 9.71
N PHE A 37 -3.32 5.12 8.77
CA PHE A 37 -4.68 5.23 8.25
C PHE A 37 -4.63 5.49 6.76
N PHE A 38 -5.57 4.91 6.04
CA PHE A 38 -5.75 5.22 4.63
C PHE A 38 -7.22 5.15 4.27
N ARG A 39 -7.57 5.82 3.18
CA ARG A 39 -8.85 5.62 2.51
C ARG A 39 -8.61 5.68 1.02
N MET A 40 -9.44 4.95 0.26
CA MET A 40 -9.34 4.91 -1.19
C MET A 40 -10.68 5.24 -1.82
N SER A 41 -10.64 5.88 -2.98
CA SER A 41 -11.83 6.17 -3.74
C SER A 41 -11.47 6.30 -5.21
N LEU A 42 -12.48 6.27 -6.07
CA LEU A 42 -12.31 6.61 -7.48
C LEU A 42 -12.60 8.09 -7.64
N SER A 43 -11.88 8.72 -8.58
CA SER A 43 -12.20 10.09 -8.95
C SER A 43 -13.57 10.14 -9.61
N SER A 44 -14.13 11.33 -9.71
CA SER A 44 -15.44 11.51 -10.34
C SER A 44 -15.45 11.07 -11.80
N SER A 45 -14.31 11.17 -12.47
CA SER A 45 -14.18 10.69 -13.86
C SER A 45 -13.98 9.19 -13.95
N THR A 46 -13.74 8.51 -12.82
CA THR A 46 -13.40 7.09 -12.72
C THR A 46 -12.10 6.71 -13.43
N GLU A 47 -11.28 7.68 -13.75
CA GLU A 47 -10.00 7.42 -14.43
C GLU A 47 -8.83 7.32 -13.48
N GLU A 48 -9.03 7.70 -12.21
CA GLU A 48 -7.94 7.74 -11.25
C GLU A 48 -8.38 7.13 -9.94
N VAL A 49 -7.43 6.51 -9.27
CA VAL A 49 -7.61 6.01 -7.90
C VAL A 49 -6.97 7.02 -6.96
N LEU A 50 -7.73 7.46 -5.98
CA LEU A 50 -7.24 8.39 -4.97
C LEU A 50 -6.91 7.61 -3.71
N LEU A 51 -5.66 7.69 -3.27
CA LEU A 51 -5.21 7.05 -2.05
C LEU A 51 -4.81 8.13 -1.05
N ASP A 52 -5.64 8.35 -0.06
CA ASP A 52 -5.37 9.30 1.00
C ASP A 52 -4.76 8.58 2.18
N MET A 53 -3.70 9.12 2.72
CA MET A 53 -2.96 8.50 3.81
C MET A 53 -2.76 9.50 4.93
N GLY A 54 -2.74 8.99 6.15
CA GLY A 54 -2.58 9.87 7.28
C GLY A 54 -2.34 9.13 8.58
N VAL A 55 -2.54 9.85 9.65
CA VAL A 55 -2.28 9.35 11.00
C VAL A 55 -3.52 9.54 11.86
N HIS A 56 -3.87 8.48 12.55
CA HIS A 56 -4.91 8.48 13.56
C HIS A 56 -4.27 8.20 14.90
N SER A 57 -4.44 9.12 15.84
CA SER A 57 -3.81 8.98 17.14
C SER A 57 -4.48 7.94 18.02
N GLY A 58 -5.77 7.72 17.82
CA GLY A 58 -6.56 6.86 18.69
C GLY A 58 -6.95 7.52 20.01
N ILE A 59 -6.67 8.81 20.17
CA ILE A 59 -6.94 9.53 21.40
C ILE A 59 -8.30 10.20 21.30
N MET A 60 -9.03 10.21 22.41
CA MET A 60 -10.30 10.93 22.49
C MET A 60 -10.04 12.39 22.80
N ALA A 61 -10.67 13.28 22.03
CA ALA A 61 -10.55 14.72 22.27
C ALA A 61 -11.40 15.15 23.44
N GLY A 62 -12.43 14.36 23.77
CA GLY A 62 -13.32 14.63 24.90
C GLY A 62 -14.30 13.48 24.99
N PRO A 63 -15.22 13.49 25.99
CA PRO A 63 -16.18 12.42 26.14
C PRO A 63 -16.98 12.21 24.86
N GLY A 64 -16.89 11.01 24.29
CA GLY A 64 -17.61 10.67 23.07
C GLY A 64 -17.07 11.31 21.80
N THR A 65 -15.91 11.98 21.87
CA THR A 65 -15.35 12.70 20.71
C THR A 65 -13.92 12.25 20.48
N ALA A 66 -13.68 11.60 19.34
CA ALA A 66 -12.34 11.22 18.96
C ALA A 66 -11.62 12.39 18.29
N GLU A 67 -10.30 12.40 18.39
CA GLU A 67 -9.51 13.34 17.61
C GLU A 67 -9.68 13.03 16.13
N PRO A 68 -9.69 14.06 15.28
CA PRO A 68 -9.84 13.81 13.85
C PRO A 68 -8.64 13.06 13.29
N ILE A 69 -8.90 12.26 12.28
CA ILE A 69 -7.83 11.64 11.51
C ILE A 69 -7.18 12.72 10.67
N ASN A 70 -5.87 12.79 10.73
CA ASN A 70 -5.12 13.80 10.03
C ASN A 70 -4.60 13.21 8.72
N LEU A 71 -5.23 13.56 7.62
CA LEU A 71 -4.78 13.13 6.30
C LEU A 71 -3.66 14.05 5.84
N THR A 72 -2.52 13.48 5.53
CA THR A 72 -1.32 14.26 5.21
C THR A 72 -0.93 14.18 3.73
N HIS A 73 -1.29 13.11 3.06
CA HIS A 73 -0.88 12.90 1.67
C HIS A 73 -2.00 12.31 0.87
N ARG A 74 -2.08 12.74 -0.37
CA ARG A 74 -2.96 12.10 -1.36
C ARG A 74 -2.09 11.67 -2.53
N LEU A 75 -2.19 10.40 -2.88
CA LEU A 75 -1.57 9.87 -4.07
C LEU A 75 -2.66 9.66 -5.11
N VAL A 76 -2.40 10.16 -6.30
CA VAL A 76 -3.33 10.00 -7.42
C VAL A 76 -2.69 8.99 -8.35
N LEU A 77 -3.36 7.86 -8.53
CA LEU A 77 -2.82 6.74 -9.27
C LEU A 77 -3.69 6.46 -10.48
N ASN A 78 -3.07 6.15 -11.61
CA ASN A 78 -3.86 5.58 -12.69
C ASN A 78 -4.21 4.13 -12.33
N PRO A 79 -5.25 3.56 -12.94
CA PRO A 79 -5.71 2.22 -12.56
C PRO A 79 -4.65 1.12 -12.79
N PHE A 80 -3.77 1.30 -13.76
CA PHE A 80 -2.75 0.29 -14.04
C PHE A 80 -1.72 0.24 -12.92
N VAL A 81 -1.29 1.41 -12.43
CA VAL A 81 -0.37 1.46 -11.29
C VAL A 81 -1.05 0.94 -10.03
N ALA A 82 -2.31 1.31 -9.80
CA ALA A 82 -3.05 0.82 -8.65
C ALA A 82 -3.14 -0.70 -8.64
N LYS A 83 -3.38 -1.30 -9.81
CA LYS A 83 -3.46 -2.75 -9.91
C LYS A 83 -2.12 -3.41 -9.62
N ARG A 84 -1.03 -2.84 -10.14
CA ARG A 84 0.31 -3.35 -9.86
C ARG A 84 0.66 -3.25 -8.38
N GLU A 85 0.25 -2.16 -7.74
CA GLU A 85 0.47 -2.02 -6.30
C GLU A 85 -0.26 -3.09 -5.52
N LEU A 86 -1.50 -3.37 -5.89
CA LEU A 86 -2.28 -4.43 -5.25
C LEU A 86 -1.56 -5.76 -5.36
N ASP A 87 -1.07 -6.10 -6.54
CA ASP A 87 -0.37 -7.36 -6.76
C ASP A 87 0.91 -7.43 -5.95
N SER A 88 1.68 -6.34 -5.93
CA SER A 88 2.92 -6.28 -5.17
C SER A 88 2.65 -6.39 -3.68
N LEU A 89 1.63 -5.72 -3.19
CA LEU A 89 1.28 -5.77 -1.78
C LEU A 89 0.85 -7.17 -1.36
N ARG A 90 0.10 -7.85 -2.21
CA ARG A 90 -0.26 -9.24 -1.94
C ARG A 90 0.95 -10.14 -1.81
N GLN A 91 1.94 -9.96 -2.68
CA GLN A 91 3.15 -10.75 -2.62
C GLN A 91 3.95 -10.50 -1.35
N ILE A 92 4.09 -9.22 -0.99
CA ILE A 92 4.83 -8.85 0.22
C ILE A 92 4.13 -9.40 1.45
N MET A 93 2.81 -9.24 1.54
CA MET A 93 2.07 -9.73 2.68
C MET A 93 2.07 -11.25 2.74
N GLY A 94 2.02 -11.91 1.60
CA GLY A 94 2.13 -13.36 1.57
C GLY A 94 3.44 -13.85 2.16
N ARG A 95 4.54 -13.20 1.79
CA ARG A 95 5.86 -13.57 2.34
C ARG A 95 5.95 -13.26 3.83
N TYR A 96 5.42 -12.12 4.25
CA TYR A 96 5.42 -11.75 5.66
C TYR A 96 4.67 -12.79 6.47
N GLU A 97 3.49 -13.19 6.00
CA GLU A 97 2.66 -14.13 6.75
C GLU A 97 3.23 -15.53 6.76
N GLN A 98 4.00 -15.91 5.75
CA GLN A 98 4.71 -17.17 5.78
C GLN A 98 5.79 -17.20 6.86
N MET A 99 6.44 -16.07 7.09
CA MET A 99 7.52 -15.99 8.08
C MET A 99 7.01 -15.77 9.49
N PHE A 100 5.94 -15.01 9.65
CA PHE A 100 5.53 -14.52 10.96
C PHE A 100 4.10 -14.88 11.33
N GLY A 101 3.37 -15.52 10.44
CA GLY A 101 1.98 -15.87 10.69
C GLY A 101 1.01 -14.84 10.16
N VAL A 102 -0.25 -15.16 10.19
CA VAL A 102 -1.31 -14.34 9.62
C VAL A 102 -1.41 -13.01 10.35
N VAL A 103 -1.50 -11.94 9.58
CA VAL A 103 -1.75 -10.60 10.13
C VAL A 103 -3.26 -10.43 10.27
N GLU A 104 -3.73 -10.42 11.51
CA GLU A 104 -5.15 -10.27 11.79
C GLU A 104 -5.48 -8.78 11.83
N THR A 105 -6.33 -8.34 10.92
CA THR A 105 -6.72 -6.93 10.83
C THR A 105 -7.93 -6.59 11.69
N ASP A 106 -8.69 -7.58 12.12
CA ASP A 106 -9.83 -7.36 13.00
C ASP A 106 -9.34 -7.30 14.45
N PRO A 107 -9.47 -6.15 15.13
CA PRO A 107 -8.97 -6.04 16.51
C PRO A 107 -9.58 -7.06 17.45
N GLN A 108 -10.83 -7.44 17.22
CA GLN A 108 -11.49 -8.40 18.12
C GLN A 108 -10.89 -9.78 17.99
N ARG A 109 -10.46 -10.15 16.81
CA ARG A 109 -9.83 -11.45 16.59
C ARG A 109 -8.39 -11.50 17.09
N ARG A 110 -7.79 -10.34 17.37
CA ARG A 110 -6.44 -10.31 17.94
C ARG A 110 -6.44 -10.57 19.43
N LEU A 111 -7.58 -10.46 20.08
CA LEU A 111 -7.65 -10.68 21.51
C LEU A 111 -7.50 -12.15 21.85
N ARG A 112 -6.89 -12.42 22.99
CA ARG A 112 -6.85 -13.77 23.53
C ARG A 112 -8.25 -14.22 23.89
N PRO A 113 -8.53 -15.53 23.78
CA PRO A 113 -9.83 -16.03 24.21
C PRO A 113 -10.12 -15.61 25.65
N GLY A 114 -11.34 -15.15 25.88
CA GLY A 114 -11.77 -14.75 27.22
C GLY A 114 -11.49 -13.32 27.59
N ILE A 115 -10.79 -12.55 26.72
CA ILE A 115 -10.52 -11.14 26.99
C ILE A 115 -11.55 -10.28 26.28
N ARG A 116 -12.12 -9.33 27.01
CA ARG A 116 -13.05 -8.40 26.40
C ARG A 116 -12.32 -7.31 25.64
N PRO A 117 -12.86 -6.90 24.48
CA PRO A 117 -12.30 -5.73 23.82
C PRO A 117 -12.46 -4.50 24.69
N PRO A 118 -11.56 -3.52 24.55
CA PRO A 118 -11.71 -2.25 25.24
C PRO A 118 -13.03 -1.59 24.87
N GLN A 119 -13.65 -0.99 25.84
CA GLN A 119 -14.87 -0.23 25.61
C GLN A 119 -14.49 1.22 25.41
N GLY A 120 -15.00 1.80 24.34
CA GLY A 120 -14.58 3.10 24.14
C GLY A 120 -15.24 3.96 23.27
#